data_1e4ddbe826d7da99dbdec690b7ae4744
#
_entry.id   1e4ddbe826d7da99dbdec690b7ae4744
#
_cell.length_a   1.000
_cell.length_b   1.000
_cell.length_c   1.000
_cell.angle_alpha   90.00
_cell.angle_beta   90.00
_cell.angle_gamma   90.00
#
_symmetry.space_group_name_H-M   'P 1'
#
loop_
_entity.id
_entity.type
_entity.pdbx_description
1 polymer ?
#
loop_
_entity_poly.entity_id
_entity_poly.type
_entity_poly.pdbx_seq_one_letter_code
_entity_poly.pdbx_strand_id
1 'polypeptide(L)'
;MNKDISVIIAAHKKYKMPEDGMYIPMQVGSQGKPDIGYIRDNTGNNISDKNKNFCELTGMYWLWKNDNSNVKGLVHYRRYFLEKKCKDKWEAIASKDYIEGILKDYDIILPKMRNYYIETNYSQYIHAHHKIDLDLTREIIAEKYSQYLDAYDKSMKMTKGHRFNMMIMKKKYFDEYCEWLFDILFELEKRLDISGYSDYDARVFGFVSERLLDVWVFTKNYKYKELPVGFMEDEH
;
A
#
# COMPACT_ATOMS: atom_id res chain seq x y z
N MET A 1 21.78 -10.87 -2.55
CA MET A 1 22.40 -9.52 -2.50
C MET A 1 21.56 -8.71 -1.54
N ASN A 2 22.12 -8.20 -0.45
CA ASN A 2 21.39 -7.23 0.37
C ASN A 2 21.29 -5.94 -0.44
N LYS A 3 20.12 -5.63 -0.95
CA LYS A 3 19.84 -4.32 -1.54
C LYS A 3 19.59 -3.34 -0.40
N ASP A 4 20.13 -2.13 -0.51
CA ASP A 4 19.86 -1.11 0.51
C ASP A 4 18.40 -0.66 0.45
N ILE A 5 17.82 -0.60 -0.77
CA ILE A 5 16.41 -0.21 -1.03
C ILE A 5 15.77 -1.22 -1.97
N SER A 6 14.58 -1.70 -1.60
CA SER A 6 13.70 -2.51 -2.43
C SER A 6 12.30 -1.87 -2.50
N VAL A 7 11.96 -1.33 -3.66
CA VAL A 7 10.61 -0.80 -3.95
C VAL A 7 9.96 -1.72 -4.97
N ILE A 8 9.02 -2.54 -4.52
CA ILE A 8 8.31 -3.43 -5.44
C ILE A 8 7.28 -2.64 -6.28
N ILE A 9 7.20 -3.00 -7.56
CA ILE A 9 6.16 -2.53 -8.47
C ILE A 9 5.13 -3.65 -8.62
N ALA A 10 3.97 -3.49 -7.99
CA ALA A 10 2.90 -4.47 -8.12
C ALA A 10 2.33 -4.45 -9.56
N ALA A 11 2.45 -5.60 -10.27
CA ALA A 11 2.01 -5.75 -11.64
C ALA A 11 1.39 -7.14 -11.88
N HIS A 12 0.50 -7.26 -12.86
CA HIS A 12 -0.18 -8.50 -13.23
C HIS A 12 0.09 -8.94 -14.69
N LYS A 13 0.70 -8.08 -15.47
CA LYS A 13 1.21 -8.33 -16.84
C LYS A 13 2.49 -7.52 -17.07
N LYS A 14 3.13 -7.65 -18.23
CA LYS A 14 4.29 -6.84 -18.59
C LYS A 14 3.86 -5.39 -18.86
N TYR A 15 4.65 -4.46 -18.34
CA TYR A 15 4.52 -3.02 -18.52
C TYR A 15 5.90 -2.40 -18.73
N LYS A 16 5.96 -1.16 -19.20
CA LYS A 16 7.17 -0.34 -19.13
C LYS A 16 7.52 -0.10 -17.66
N MET A 17 8.78 -0.26 -17.30
CA MET A 17 9.26 -0.15 -15.93
C MET A 17 10.39 0.90 -15.85
N PRO A 18 10.57 1.57 -14.69
CA PRO A 18 11.76 2.39 -14.45
C PRO A 18 13.03 1.53 -14.51
N GLU A 19 14.12 2.12 -15.02
CA GLU A 19 15.42 1.44 -15.12
C GLU A 19 16.23 1.47 -13.81
N ASP A 20 15.86 2.34 -12.85
CA ASP A 20 16.55 2.43 -11.56
C ASP A 20 16.43 1.12 -10.79
N GLY A 21 17.57 0.58 -10.37
CA GLY A 21 17.70 -0.73 -9.75
C GLY A 21 17.03 -0.89 -8.38
N MET A 22 16.55 0.19 -7.75
CA MET A 22 15.74 0.08 -6.53
C MET A 22 14.32 -0.43 -6.81
N TYR A 23 13.80 -0.19 -8.03
CA TYR A 23 12.49 -0.66 -8.45
C TYR A 23 12.52 -2.11 -8.90
N ILE A 24 11.65 -2.92 -8.32
CA ILE A 24 11.62 -4.38 -8.53
C ILE A 24 10.25 -4.77 -9.04
N PRO A 25 10.10 -5.06 -10.35
CA PRO A 25 8.85 -5.56 -10.89
C PRO A 25 8.45 -6.88 -10.23
N MET A 26 7.23 -6.95 -9.71
CA MET A 26 6.69 -8.14 -9.05
C MET A 26 5.34 -8.54 -9.64
N GLN A 27 5.25 -9.79 -10.09
CA GLN A 27 3.98 -10.40 -10.47
C GLN A 27 3.19 -10.75 -9.22
N VAL A 28 2.19 -9.92 -8.90
CA VAL A 28 1.30 -10.16 -7.75
C VAL A 28 0.15 -11.10 -8.12
N GLY A 29 -0.29 -11.92 -7.15
CA GLY A 29 -1.27 -12.97 -7.38
C GLY A 29 -0.79 -13.98 -8.42
N SER A 30 0.47 -14.34 -8.36
CA SER A 30 1.13 -15.21 -9.35
C SER A 30 0.81 -16.69 -9.15
N GLN A 31 0.17 -17.06 -8.03
CA GLN A 31 -0.23 -18.45 -7.77
C GLN A 31 -1.12 -18.99 -8.88
N GLY A 32 -0.70 -20.10 -9.50
CA GLY A 32 -1.43 -20.75 -10.60
C GLY A 32 -1.41 -19.99 -11.94
N LYS A 33 -0.65 -18.89 -12.07
CA LYS A 33 -0.55 -18.11 -13.31
C LYS A 33 0.78 -18.34 -14.03
N PRO A 34 0.82 -18.16 -15.35
CA PRO A 34 2.07 -18.20 -16.13
C PRO A 34 3.07 -17.17 -15.62
N ASP A 35 4.35 -17.51 -15.73
CA ASP A 35 5.45 -16.60 -15.43
C ASP A 35 5.56 -15.51 -16.52
N ILE A 36 5.65 -14.26 -16.09
CA ILE A 36 5.84 -13.12 -16.99
C ILE A 36 7.26 -12.54 -16.91
N GLY A 37 8.19 -13.23 -16.24
CA GLY A 37 9.59 -12.81 -16.12
C GLY A 37 9.86 -11.76 -15.03
N TYR A 38 8.94 -11.56 -14.08
CA TYR A 38 9.10 -10.73 -12.89
C TYR A 38 9.33 -11.60 -11.65
N ILE A 39 9.80 -11.01 -10.56
CA ILE A 39 9.76 -11.69 -9.27
C ILE A 39 8.30 -12.05 -8.96
N ARG A 40 8.07 -13.24 -8.42
CA ARG A 40 6.74 -13.77 -8.17
C ARG A 40 6.43 -13.78 -6.69
N ASP A 41 5.25 -13.30 -6.31
CA ASP A 41 4.82 -13.22 -4.91
C ASP A 41 4.37 -14.57 -4.31
N ASN A 42 4.41 -15.68 -5.08
CA ASN A 42 4.06 -17.03 -4.61
C ASN A 42 5.26 -17.87 -4.16
N THR A 43 6.39 -17.23 -3.87
CA THR A 43 7.60 -17.86 -3.34
C THR A 43 7.79 -17.58 -1.85
N GLY A 44 8.53 -18.43 -1.14
CA GLY A 44 8.78 -18.23 0.29
C GLY A 44 7.50 -18.13 1.13
N ASN A 45 7.55 -17.29 2.17
CA ASN A 45 6.36 -17.01 2.98
C ASN A 45 5.47 -16.00 2.25
N ASN A 46 4.27 -16.42 1.84
CA ASN A 46 3.41 -15.64 0.96
C ASN A 46 1.91 -15.88 1.20
N ILE A 47 1.10 -14.99 0.60
CA ILE A 47 -0.36 -15.05 0.54
C ILE A 47 -0.85 -14.80 -0.90
N SER A 48 -0.10 -15.24 -1.89
CA SER A 48 -0.37 -15.00 -3.31
C SER A 48 -1.74 -15.50 -3.77
N ASP A 49 -2.23 -16.59 -3.20
CA ASP A 49 -3.57 -17.16 -3.42
C ASP A 49 -4.71 -16.21 -3.00
N LYS A 50 -4.45 -15.28 -2.06
CA LYS A 50 -5.41 -14.29 -1.57
C LYS A 50 -5.49 -13.01 -2.43
N ASN A 51 -4.75 -12.93 -3.54
CA ASN A 51 -4.64 -11.71 -4.35
C ASN A 51 -5.99 -11.17 -4.84
N LYS A 52 -6.98 -12.04 -5.09
CA LYS A 52 -8.32 -11.60 -5.50
C LYS A 52 -8.92 -10.59 -4.50
N ASN A 53 -8.66 -10.76 -3.21
CA ASN A 53 -9.23 -9.96 -2.13
C ASN A 53 -8.23 -8.96 -1.52
N PHE A 54 -6.93 -9.31 -1.50
CA PHE A 54 -5.85 -8.49 -0.93
C PHE A 54 -5.12 -7.62 -1.96
N CYS A 55 -5.33 -7.82 -3.26
CA CYS A 55 -4.73 -7.04 -4.34
C CYS A 55 -3.19 -6.95 -4.23
N GLU A 56 -2.65 -5.75 -4.35
CA GLU A 56 -1.21 -5.45 -4.24
C GLU A 56 -0.59 -5.81 -2.88
N LEU A 57 -1.42 -5.97 -1.86
CA LEU A 57 -0.94 -6.34 -0.52
C LEU A 57 -0.29 -7.72 -0.48
N THR A 58 -0.57 -8.60 -1.44
CA THR A 58 0.14 -9.90 -1.53
C THR A 58 1.63 -9.69 -1.82
N GLY A 59 1.96 -8.70 -2.64
CA GLY A 59 3.35 -8.30 -2.87
C GLY A 59 3.96 -7.59 -1.66
N MET A 60 3.19 -6.74 -0.97
CA MET A 60 3.62 -6.08 0.27
C MET A 60 3.95 -7.12 1.36
N TYR A 61 3.09 -8.14 1.52
CA TYR A 61 3.32 -9.25 2.44
C TYR A 61 4.59 -10.02 2.11
N TRP A 62 4.78 -10.34 0.80
CA TRP A 62 5.98 -11.01 0.35
C TRP A 62 7.25 -10.22 0.66
N LEU A 63 7.25 -8.90 0.38
CA LEU A 63 8.37 -8.00 0.66
C LEU A 63 8.68 -7.95 2.17
N TRP A 64 7.64 -7.92 3.01
CA TRP A 64 7.81 -7.96 4.47
C TRP A 64 8.49 -9.25 4.93
N LYS A 65 8.04 -10.40 4.44
CA LYS A 65 8.46 -11.71 4.94
C LYS A 65 9.76 -12.24 4.34
N ASN A 66 10.12 -11.82 3.13
CA ASN A 66 11.21 -12.47 2.37
C ASN A 66 12.36 -11.52 1.99
N ASP A 67 12.21 -10.22 2.16
CA ASP A 67 13.25 -9.23 1.81
C ASP A 67 13.85 -8.60 3.07
N ASN A 68 15.18 -8.43 3.09
CA ASN A 68 15.92 -7.85 4.22
C ASN A 68 16.55 -6.48 3.93
N SER A 69 16.10 -5.79 2.88
CA SER A 69 16.57 -4.45 2.55
C SER A 69 16.33 -3.45 3.68
N ASN A 70 17.23 -2.49 3.84
CA ASN A 70 17.14 -1.47 4.88
C ASN A 70 15.98 -0.50 4.68
N VAL A 71 15.56 -0.35 3.42
CA VAL A 71 14.41 0.45 3.00
C VAL A 71 13.51 -0.41 2.12
N LYS A 72 12.23 -0.39 2.39
CA LYS A 72 11.20 -1.16 1.64
C LYS A 72 10.10 -0.25 1.17
N GLY A 73 9.53 -0.54 0.00
CA GLY A 73 8.42 0.24 -0.53
C GLY A 73 7.53 -0.52 -1.49
N LEU A 74 6.36 0.06 -1.73
CA LEU A 74 5.36 -0.43 -2.66
C LEU A 74 4.90 0.71 -3.56
N VAL A 75 4.93 0.47 -4.86
CA VAL A 75 4.32 1.28 -5.91
C VAL A 75 3.56 0.38 -6.89
N HIS A 76 2.85 0.98 -7.84
CA HIS A 76 2.07 0.23 -8.82
C HIS A 76 2.61 0.46 -10.23
N TYR A 77 2.35 -0.44 -11.14
CA TYR A 77 2.79 -0.35 -12.53
C TYR A 77 2.34 0.92 -13.28
N ARG A 78 1.36 1.64 -12.77
CA ARG A 78 0.87 2.92 -13.31
C ARG A 78 1.01 4.10 -12.35
N ARG A 79 1.61 3.92 -11.17
CA ARG A 79 1.69 4.97 -10.15
C ARG A 79 3.05 4.94 -9.49
N TYR A 80 3.78 6.05 -9.63
CA TYR A 80 5.12 6.18 -9.06
C TYR A 80 5.24 7.48 -8.28
N PHE A 81 6.11 7.50 -7.29
CA PHE A 81 6.53 8.74 -6.66
C PHE A 81 7.34 9.57 -7.64
N LEU A 82 7.10 10.88 -7.67
CA LEU A 82 7.82 11.82 -8.51
C LEU A 82 8.67 12.75 -7.68
N GLU A 83 9.86 13.10 -8.19
CA GLU A 83 10.72 14.15 -7.61
C GLU A 83 10.08 15.52 -7.75
N LYS A 84 9.43 15.77 -8.87
CA LYS A 84 8.75 17.02 -9.22
C LYS A 84 7.57 16.77 -10.15
N LYS A 85 6.65 17.71 -10.18
CA LYS A 85 5.61 17.73 -11.22
C LYS A 85 6.24 18.20 -12.53
N CYS A 86 6.16 17.41 -13.60
CA CYS A 86 6.59 17.79 -14.96
C CYS A 86 5.70 17.12 -16.02
N LYS A 87 5.91 17.49 -17.30
CA LYS A 87 5.16 16.91 -18.43
C LYS A 87 5.58 15.45 -18.65
N ASP A 88 6.88 15.19 -18.71
CA ASP A 88 7.40 13.84 -18.80
C ASP A 88 7.46 13.25 -17.40
N LYS A 89 6.48 12.42 -17.10
CA LYS A 89 6.37 11.77 -15.79
C LYS A 89 7.40 10.65 -15.64
N TRP A 90 7.82 10.01 -16.74
CA TRP A 90 8.81 8.93 -16.70
C TRP A 90 10.19 9.46 -16.25
N GLU A 91 10.60 10.60 -16.75
CA GLU A 91 11.85 11.27 -16.33
C GLU A 91 11.79 11.81 -14.89
N ALA A 92 10.58 12.02 -14.37
CA ALA A 92 10.39 12.55 -13.02
C ALA A 92 10.19 11.47 -11.95
N ILE A 93 10.20 10.20 -12.30
CA ILE A 93 10.11 9.11 -11.30
C ILE A 93 11.26 9.26 -10.32
N ALA A 94 10.93 9.21 -9.02
CA ALA A 94 11.90 9.41 -7.96
C ALA A 94 13.03 8.37 -8.05
N SER A 95 14.26 8.85 -8.17
CA SER A 95 15.46 8.03 -8.24
C SER A 95 15.89 7.53 -6.85
N LYS A 96 16.74 6.50 -6.83
CA LYS A 96 17.32 5.99 -5.60
C LYS A 96 18.02 7.09 -4.82
N ASP A 97 18.86 7.90 -5.47
CA ASP A 97 19.62 8.98 -4.82
C ASP A 97 18.69 10.03 -4.20
N TYR A 98 17.58 10.36 -4.87
CA TYR A 98 16.58 11.29 -4.35
C TYR A 98 15.89 10.73 -3.11
N ILE A 99 15.48 9.47 -3.14
CA ILE A 99 14.85 8.78 -2.00
C ILE A 99 15.83 8.69 -0.82
N GLU A 100 17.08 8.30 -1.04
CA GLU A 100 18.13 8.27 -0.01
C GLU A 100 18.36 9.64 0.61
N GLY A 101 18.34 10.70 -0.22
CA GLY A 101 18.43 12.08 0.27
C GLY A 101 17.34 12.44 1.26
N ILE A 102 16.08 12.09 0.95
CA ILE A 102 14.93 12.32 1.84
C ILE A 102 15.03 11.51 3.14
N LEU A 103 15.45 10.25 3.02
CA LEU A 103 15.51 9.35 4.18
C LEU A 103 16.64 9.67 5.19
N LYS A 104 17.46 10.67 4.91
CA LYS A 104 18.39 11.25 5.93
C LYS A 104 17.60 11.98 7.02
N ASP A 105 16.52 12.66 6.65
CA ASP A 105 15.73 13.51 7.55
C ASP A 105 14.37 12.92 7.95
N TYR A 106 13.89 11.93 7.18
CA TYR A 106 12.59 11.29 7.34
C TYR A 106 12.74 9.78 7.41
N ASP A 107 11.75 9.12 7.99
CA ASP A 107 11.73 7.65 8.09
C ASP A 107 10.74 7.01 7.13
N ILE A 108 9.78 7.81 6.66
CA ILE A 108 8.61 7.38 5.88
C ILE A 108 8.38 8.37 4.74
N ILE A 109 8.12 7.85 3.55
CA ILE A 109 7.68 8.61 2.38
C ILE A 109 6.29 8.10 1.99
N LEU A 110 5.35 9.03 1.83
CA LEU A 110 3.95 8.77 1.49
C LEU A 110 3.53 9.56 0.25
N PRO A 111 2.50 9.10 -0.50
CA PRO A 111 1.90 9.91 -1.55
C PRO A 111 1.26 11.16 -0.94
N LYS A 112 1.15 12.25 -1.70
CA LYS A 112 0.34 13.40 -1.24
C LYS A 112 -1.08 12.96 -0.97
N MET A 113 -1.66 13.48 0.12
CA MET A 113 -3.04 13.19 0.47
C MET A 113 -4.00 13.56 -0.67
N ARG A 114 -4.90 12.64 -1.00
CA ARG A 114 -6.05 12.91 -1.86
C ARG A 114 -7.15 13.59 -1.04
N ASN A 115 -7.65 14.73 -1.52
CA ASN A 115 -8.75 15.46 -0.89
C ASN A 115 -10.08 15.16 -1.62
N TYR A 116 -11.10 14.78 -0.86
CA TYR A 116 -12.46 14.55 -1.36
C TYR A 116 -13.38 15.77 -1.19
N TYR A 117 -12.84 16.86 -0.60
CA TYR A 117 -13.51 18.14 -0.38
C TYR A 117 -14.77 18.08 0.52
N ILE A 118 -15.83 17.43 0.08
CA ILE A 118 -17.12 17.38 0.76
C ILE A 118 -17.28 16.06 1.54
N GLU A 119 -16.85 14.94 0.95
CA GLU A 119 -17.00 13.64 1.58
C GLU A 119 -15.90 13.38 2.60
N THR A 120 -16.29 12.80 3.73
CA THR A 120 -15.32 12.24 4.67
C THR A 120 -14.72 10.93 4.13
N ASN A 121 -13.62 10.48 4.69
CA ASN A 121 -13.03 9.18 4.34
C ASN A 121 -14.03 8.04 4.57
N TYR A 122 -14.87 8.14 5.59
CA TYR A 122 -15.93 7.18 5.88
C TYR A 122 -17.06 7.26 4.85
N SER A 123 -17.63 8.44 4.63
CA SER A 123 -18.75 8.58 3.68
C SER A 123 -18.37 8.20 2.26
N GLN A 124 -17.18 8.61 1.82
CA GLN A 124 -16.65 8.25 0.51
C GLN A 124 -16.52 6.72 0.35
N TYR A 125 -16.07 6.02 1.41
CA TYR A 125 -15.96 4.56 1.38
C TYR A 125 -17.35 3.91 1.28
N ILE A 126 -18.27 4.26 2.16
CA ILE A 126 -19.60 3.61 2.22
C ILE A 126 -20.52 3.93 1.03
N HIS A 127 -20.25 5.00 0.30
CA HIS A 127 -20.94 5.27 -0.97
C HIS A 127 -20.40 4.41 -2.14
N ALA A 128 -19.15 3.94 -2.05
CA ALA A 128 -18.52 3.13 -3.09
C ALA A 128 -18.46 1.63 -2.75
N HIS A 129 -18.57 1.27 -1.47
CA HIS A 129 -18.36 -0.08 -0.93
C HIS A 129 -19.35 -0.36 0.22
N HIS A 130 -19.14 -1.44 0.96
CA HIS A 130 -20.01 -1.86 2.05
C HIS A 130 -19.59 -1.24 3.39
N LYS A 131 -20.56 -0.64 4.09
CA LYS A 131 -20.37 -0.03 5.41
C LYS A 131 -19.77 -0.98 6.43
N ILE A 132 -20.19 -2.25 6.41
CA ILE A 132 -19.77 -3.27 7.36
C ILE A 132 -18.24 -3.49 7.36
N ASP A 133 -17.57 -3.26 6.24
CA ASP A 133 -16.11 -3.42 6.12
C ASP A 133 -15.37 -2.52 7.11
N LEU A 134 -15.77 -1.24 7.18
CA LEU A 134 -15.16 -0.27 8.10
C LEU A 134 -15.66 -0.44 9.53
N ASP A 135 -16.92 -0.79 9.74
CA ASP A 135 -17.48 -0.96 11.08
C ASP A 135 -16.82 -2.15 11.80
N LEU A 136 -16.68 -3.31 11.13
CA LEU A 136 -15.95 -4.45 11.69
C LEU A 136 -14.46 -4.14 11.89
N THR A 137 -13.85 -3.39 10.97
CA THR A 137 -12.45 -2.95 11.14
C THR A 137 -12.31 -2.11 12.40
N ARG A 138 -13.25 -1.19 12.66
CA ARG A 138 -13.27 -0.38 13.89
C ARG A 138 -13.39 -1.23 15.15
N GLU A 139 -14.28 -2.24 15.13
CA GLU A 139 -14.45 -3.18 16.25
C GLU A 139 -13.16 -3.95 16.53
N ILE A 140 -12.51 -4.49 15.50
CA ILE A 140 -11.22 -5.20 15.62
C ILE A 140 -10.15 -4.28 16.24
N ILE A 141 -10.08 -3.02 15.79
CA ILE A 141 -9.14 -2.04 16.35
C ILE A 141 -9.47 -1.76 17.81
N ALA A 142 -10.75 -1.61 18.18
CA ALA A 142 -11.16 -1.38 19.56
C ALA A 142 -10.78 -2.54 20.48
N GLU A 143 -10.93 -3.78 20.01
CA GLU A 143 -10.63 -4.99 20.77
C GLU A 143 -9.12 -5.26 20.91
N LYS A 144 -8.37 -5.17 19.81
CA LYS A 144 -6.96 -5.61 19.75
C LYS A 144 -5.96 -4.47 19.90
N TYR A 145 -6.35 -3.25 19.51
CA TYR A 145 -5.47 -2.09 19.35
C TYR A 145 -6.15 -0.79 19.81
N SER A 146 -6.74 -0.79 20.99
CA SER A 146 -7.57 0.32 21.52
C SER A 146 -6.86 1.68 21.46
N GLN A 147 -5.52 1.71 21.54
CA GLN A 147 -4.71 2.92 21.42
C GLN A 147 -4.76 3.58 20.03
N TYR A 148 -5.24 2.86 18.99
CA TYR A 148 -5.43 3.37 17.64
C TYR A 148 -6.86 3.86 17.36
N LEU A 149 -7.79 3.63 18.26
CA LEU A 149 -9.22 3.89 18.03
C LEU A 149 -9.52 5.39 17.80
N ASP A 150 -8.94 6.26 18.61
CA ASP A 150 -9.10 7.71 18.45
C ASP A 150 -8.56 8.21 17.10
N ALA A 151 -7.41 7.67 16.65
CA ALA A 151 -6.84 7.99 15.35
C ALA A 151 -7.71 7.45 14.21
N TYR A 152 -8.29 6.25 14.37
CA TYR A 152 -9.25 5.70 13.43
C TYR A 152 -10.46 6.62 13.27
N ASP A 153 -11.13 6.96 14.38
CA ASP A 153 -12.32 7.78 14.37
C ASP A 153 -12.05 9.20 13.80
N LYS A 154 -10.91 9.76 14.10
CA LYS A 154 -10.46 11.06 13.52
C LYS A 154 -10.19 10.94 12.03
N SER A 155 -9.44 9.91 11.59
CA SER A 155 -9.12 9.67 10.19
C SER A 155 -10.39 9.47 9.35
N MET A 156 -11.37 8.72 9.86
CA MET A 156 -12.64 8.49 9.17
C MET A 156 -13.46 9.78 8.98
N LYS A 157 -13.33 10.77 9.86
CA LYS A 157 -13.99 12.08 9.76
C LYS A 157 -13.26 13.08 8.86
N MET A 158 -12.00 12.84 8.52
CA MET A 158 -11.24 13.70 7.61
C MET A 158 -11.76 13.59 6.18
N THR A 159 -11.63 14.69 5.41
CA THR A 159 -11.96 14.71 3.95
C THR A 159 -10.77 14.40 3.05
N LYS A 160 -9.63 14.09 3.62
CA LYS A 160 -8.38 13.78 2.91
C LYS A 160 -7.64 12.62 3.56
N GLY A 161 -6.80 11.94 2.78
CA GLY A 161 -5.95 10.87 3.29
C GLY A 161 -4.98 10.35 2.24
N HIS A 162 -3.94 9.66 2.69
CA HIS A 162 -3.04 8.93 1.83
C HIS A 162 -3.77 7.73 1.21
N ARG A 163 -3.51 7.46 -0.07
CA ARG A 163 -4.23 6.42 -0.83
C ARG A 163 -3.26 5.58 -1.63
N PHE A 164 -3.81 4.56 -2.28
CA PHE A 164 -3.10 3.67 -3.20
C PHE A 164 -2.22 2.61 -2.54
N ASN A 165 -2.21 2.46 -1.22
CA ASN A 165 -1.28 1.57 -0.51
C ASN A 165 0.19 1.79 -0.90
N MET A 166 0.55 3.03 -1.26
CA MET A 166 1.91 3.39 -1.67
C MET A 166 2.70 3.94 -0.48
N MET A 167 3.92 3.44 -0.30
CA MET A 167 4.85 3.96 0.69
C MET A 167 6.29 3.57 0.35
N ILE A 168 7.25 4.31 0.90
CA ILE A 168 8.66 3.88 1.04
C ILE A 168 9.06 4.18 2.48
N MET A 169 9.54 3.17 3.20
CA MET A 169 9.82 3.26 4.63
C MET A 169 11.16 2.58 4.96
N LYS A 170 11.88 3.10 5.95
CA LYS A 170 12.96 2.33 6.57
C LYS A 170 12.40 1.01 7.13
N LYS A 171 13.19 -0.06 7.05
CA LYS A 171 12.78 -1.44 7.37
C LYS A 171 11.99 -1.55 8.67
N LYS A 172 12.48 -0.91 9.74
CA LYS A 172 11.82 -0.93 11.05
C LYS A 172 10.35 -0.51 10.98
N TYR A 173 10.06 0.59 10.27
CA TYR A 173 8.72 1.15 10.18
C TYR A 173 7.84 0.34 9.21
N PHE A 174 8.43 -0.15 8.12
CA PHE A 174 7.72 -1.02 7.18
C PHE A 174 7.29 -2.32 7.85
N ASP A 175 8.21 -2.97 8.57
CA ASP A 175 7.93 -4.23 9.25
C ASP A 175 6.89 -4.05 10.37
N GLU A 176 6.98 -2.97 11.16
CA GLU A 176 6.00 -2.64 12.21
C GLU A 176 4.61 -2.35 11.62
N TYR A 177 4.56 -1.59 10.52
CA TYR A 177 3.29 -1.32 9.83
C TYR A 177 2.66 -2.60 9.28
N CYS A 178 3.45 -3.45 8.62
CA CYS A 178 2.96 -4.72 8.07
C CYS A 178 2.44 -5.65 9.17
N GLU A 179 3.16 -5.79 10.28
CA GLU A 179 2.73 -6.62 11.40
C GLU A 179 1.35 -6.19 11.92
N TRP A 180 1.18 -4.89 12.17
CA TRP A 180 -0.08 -4.33 12.63
C TRP A 180 -1.19 -4.44 11.57
N LEU A 181 -0.90 -4.08 10.32
CA LEU A 181 -1.88 -4.09 9.25
C LEU A 181 -2.42 -5.49 8.97
N PHE A 182 -1.52 -6.46 8.78
CA PHE A 182 -1.93 -7.82 8.41
C PHE A 182 -2.62 -8.57 9.57
N ASP A 183 -2.29 -8.26 10.81
CA ASP A 183 -3.04 -8.81 11.95
C ASP A 183 -4.51 -8.33 11.96
N ILE A 184 -4.75 -7.06 11.64
CA ILE A 184 -6.11 -6.53 11.50
C ILE A 184 -6.83 -7.14 10.29
N LEU A 185 -6.16 -7.17 9.13
CA LEU A 185 -6.78 -7.65 7.89
C LEU A 185 -7.10 -9.14 7.94
N PHE A 186 -6.26 -9.96 8.55
CA PHE A 186 -6.55 -11.39 8.73
C PHE A 186 -7.67 -11.62 9.76
N GLU A 187 -7.79 -10.78 10.77
CA GLU A 187 -8.92 -10.86 11.67
C GLU A 187 -10.22 -10.41 11.00
N LEU A 188 -10.15 -9.37 10.15
CA LEU A 188 -11.29 -8.94 9.34
C LEU A 188 -11.71 -10.04 8.35
N GLU A 189 -10.75 -10.73 7.71
CA GLU A 189 -11.03 -11.85 6.80
C GLU A 189 -11.81 -12.99 7.48
N LYS A 190 -11.56 -13.23 8.76
CA LYS A 190 -12.28 -14.27 9.52
C LYS A 190 -13.73 -13.88 9.88
N ARG A 191 -13.97 -12.58 10.10
CA ARG A 191 -15.27 -12.06 10.58
C ARG A 191 -16.19 -11.60 9.47
N LEU A 192 -15.63 -11.16 8.34
CA LEU A 192 -16.39 -10.55 7.25
C LEU A 192 -16.83 -11.60 6.23
N ASP A 193 -18.14 -11.75 6.06
CA ASP A 193 -18.69 -12.58 4.99
C ASP A 193 -18.78 -11.77 3.68
N ILE A 194 -17.94 -12.13 2.72
CA ILE A 194 -17.87 -11.51 1.39
C ILE A 194 -18.54 -12.35 0.30
N SER A 195 -19.29 -13.41 0.64
CA SER A 195 -19.88 -14.32 -0.33
C SER A 195 -20.88 -13.64 -1.28
N GLY A 196 -21.53 -12.57 -0.81
CA GLY A 196 -22.45 -11.75 -1.58
C GLY A 196 -21.81 -10.55 -2.31
N TYR A 197 -20.48 -10.39 -2.24
CA TYR A 197 -19.81 -9.24 -2.85
C TYR A 197 -19.62 -9.42 -4.36
N SER A 198 -19.68 -8.31 -5.10
CA SER A 198 -19.22 -8.27 -6.49
C SER A 198 -17.72 -8.59 -6.57
N ASP A 199 -17.20 -8.97 -7.75
CA ASP A 199 -15.75 -9.15 -7.95
C ASP A 199 -14.95 -7.86 -7.64
N TYR A 200 -15.56 -6.71 -7.81
CA TYR A 200 -14.94 -5.43 -7.44
C TYR A 200 -14.90 -5.23 -5.92
N ASP A 201 -16.03 -5.40 -5.24
CA ASP A 201 -16.13 -5.20 -3.79
C ASP A 201 -15.36 -6.29 -3.01
N ALA A 202 -15.24 -7.50 -3.57
CA ALA A 202 -14.45 -8.57 -2.99
C ALA A 202 -12.95 -8.24 -2.84
N ARG A 203 -12.47 -7.10 -3.41
CA ARG A 203 -11.13 -6.52 -3.19
C ARG A 203 -11.01 -5.77 -1.87
N VAL A 204 -11.92 -6.01 -0.97
CA VAL A 204 -12.18 -5.29 0.29
C VAL A 204 -10.93 -5.05 1.15
N PHE A 205 -10.04 -6.04 1.31
CA PHE A 205 -8.85 -5.87 2.17
C PHE A 205 -7.86 -4.86 1.57
N GLY A 206 -7.76 -4.78 0.24
CA GLY A 206 -7.02 -3.71 -0.45
C GLY A 206 -7.64 -2.33 -0.20
N PHE A 207 -8.97 -2.21 -0.24
CA PHE A 207 -9.66 -0.93 -0.02
C PHE A 207 -9.62 -0.48 1.45
N VAL A 208 -9.81 -1.41 2.39
CA VAL A 208 -9.71 -1.12 3.83
C VAL A 208 -8.30 -0.68 4.20
N SER A 209 -7.27 -1.34 3.69
CA SER A 209 -5.87 -1.01 4.00
C SER A 209 -5.50 0.43 3.61
N GLU A 210 -6.08 0.97 2.52
CA GLU A 210 -5.90 2.38 2.15
C GLU A 210 -6.41 3.38 3.21
N ARG A 211 -7.27 2.95 4.11
CA ARG A 211 -7.80 3.78 5.21
C ARG A 211 -6.95 3.63 6.47
N LEU A 212 -6.22 2.51 6.61
CA LEU A 212 -5.49 2.18 7.82
C LEU A 212 -4.10 2.83 7.90
N LEU A 213 -3.47 3.17 6.76
CA LEU A 213 -2.15 3.80 6.75
C LEU A 213 -2.12 5.09 7.57
N ASP A 214 -3.12 5.97 7.39
CA ASP A 214 -3.21 7.21 8.14
C ASP A 214 -3.44 6.97 9.64
N VAL A 215 -4.23 5.96 9.99
CA VAL A 215 -4.49 5.57 11.38
C VAL A 215 -3.20 5.20 12.08
N TRP A 216 -2.37 4.39 11.42
CA TRP A 216 -1.09 3.96 11.98
C TRP A 216 -0.09 5.13 12.11
N VAL A 217 0.07 5.92 11.05
CA VAL A 217 1.01 7.06 11.02
C VAL A 217 0.64 8.09 12.09
N PHE A 218 -0.65 8.44 12.22
CA PHE A 218 -1.10 9.45 13.18
C PHE A 218 -1.00 8.99 14.63
N THR A 219 -1.32 7.71 14.91
CA THR A 219 -1.16 7.15 16.25
C THR A 219 0.29 7.18 16.71
N LYS A 220 1.21 6.83 15.81
CA LYS A 220 2.64 6.78 16.10
C LYS A 220 3.32 8.14 16.06
N ASN A 221 2.67 9.16 15.47
CA ASN A 221 3.23 10.50 15.27
C ASN A 221 4.60 10.46 14.57
N TYR A 222 4.77 9.55 13.61
CA TYR A 222 6.02 9.42 12.85
C TYR A 222 6.20 10.57 11.87
N LYS A 223 7.45 10.99 11.72
CA LYS A 223 7.84 12.03 10.77
C LYS A 223 7.91 11.45 9.36
N TYR A 224 7.08 11.95 8.45
CA TYR A 224 7.03 11.50 7.06
C TYR A 224 7.18 12.65 6.07
N LYS A 225 7.57 12.32 4.85
CA LYS A 225 7.62 13.21 3.69
C LYS A 225 6.56 12.82 2.69
N GLU A 226 5.78 13.77 2.20
CA GLU A 226 4.86 13.55 1.09
C GLU A 226 5.54 13.88 -0.26
N LEU A 227 5.35 12.98 -1.23
CA LEU A 227 5.75 13.19 -2.62
C LEU A 227 4.55 13.18 -3.57
N PRO A 228 4.61 13.92 -4.69
CA PRO A 228 3.62 13.80 -5.74
C PRO A 228 3.63 12.39 -6.35
N VAL A 229 2.47 11.95 -6.82
CA VAL A 229 2.31 10.69 -7.57
C VAL A 229 2.05 10.98 -9.04
N GLY A 230 2.82 10.34 -9.89
CA GLY A 230 2.59 10.28 -11.33
C GLY A 230 1.70 9.10 -11.70
N PHE A 231 0.68 9.36 -12.51
CA PHE A 231 -0.13 8.32 -13.15
C PHE A 231 0.41 8.13 -14.56
N MET A 232 0.99 6.96 -14.82
CA MET A 232 1.51 6.60 -16.13
C MET A 232 0.38 6.07 -17.00
N GLU A 233 0.28 6.58 -18.22
CA GLU A 233 -0.64 6.06 -19.24
C GLU A 233 0.01 4.84 -19.90
N ASP A 234 -0.79 3.86 -20.30
CA ASP A 234 -0.28 2.77 -21.13
C ASP A 234 0.10 3.38 -22.48
N GLU A 235 1.36 3.24 -22.90
CA GLU A 235 1.74 3.45 -24.29
C GLU A 235 1.06 2.32 -25.10
N HIS A 236 0.06 2.68 -25.90
CA HIS A 236 -0.62 1.76 -26.81
C HIS A 236 0.24 1.46 -28.04
#